data_d08b47a7b995130011663d508ec1bbea
#
_entry.id   d08b47a7b995130011663d508ec1bbea
#
_cell.length_a   1.000
_cell.length_b   1.000
_cell.length_c   1.000
_cell.angle_alpha   90.00
_cell.angle_beta   90.00
_cell.angle_gamma   90.00
#
_symmetry.space_group_name_H-M   'P 1'
#
loop_
_entity.id
_entity.type
_entity.pdbx_description
1 polymer ?
#
loop_
_entity_poly.entity_id
_entity_poly.type
_entity_poly.pdbx_seq_one_letter_code
_entity_poly.pdbx_strand_id
1 'polypeptide(L)'
;MAPRIDHYDWSGGREALLRFGPDTGPVVILVLPLFEEANRTRTFAVGLLRRLAERGIAGLLPDVPGQGESVVPLEDCTRFCMAEVLEALTDRCLDEGRRTYAVGMRSGALLDYCALHSGRWHLAPQDGESLLRDLHRTWRAAGNDGDRQAMMYGADIVEIAGNLLSPNLLTSFSAAAPFDQPGTPRRVVRLSSDPAPADRHVDASPLWRRAEPGDDPALAELLADDIAAWIAACEA
;
A
#
# COMPACT_ATOMS: atom_id res chain seq x y z
N MET A 1 20.87 0.90 7.77
CA MET A 1 20.50 1.69 8.95
C MET A 1 19.26 1.07 9.60
N ALA A 2 19.18 1.02 10.96
CA ALA A 2 18.00 0.49 11.64
C ALA A 2 16.81 1.46 11.44
N PRO A 3 15.57 0.95 11.30
CA PRO A 3 14.39 1.79 11.28
C PRO A 3 14.17 2.47 12.64
N ARG A 4 13.57 3.66 12.61
CA ARG A 4 13.10 4.37 13.81
C ARG A 4 11.60 4.22 13.90
N ILE A 5 11.08 3.88 15.07
CA ILE A 5 9.64 3.90 15.34
C ILE A 5 9.25 5.35 15.64
N ASP A 6 8.23 5.82 14.99
CA ASP A 6 7.63 7.15 15.15
C ASP A 6 6.10 7.00 15.12
N HIS A 7 5.40 8.11 15.27
CA HIS A 7 3.96 8.17 15.16
C HIS A 7 3.56 9.40 14.36
N TYR A 8 2.37 9.38 13.82
CA TYR A 8 1.77 10.53 13.15
C TYR A 8 0.31 10.67 13.54
N ASP A 9 -0.15 11.91 13.58
CA ASP A 9 -1.53 12.24 13.85
C ASP A 9 -2.29 12.41 12.52
N TRP A 10 -3.54 11.99 12.50
CA TRP A 10 -4.48 12.17 11.40
C TRP A 10 -5.85 12.54 11.99
N SER A 11 -6.88 12.83 11.16
CA SER A 11 -8.17 13.33 11.63
C SER A 11 -8.88 12.40 12.64
N GLY A 12 -8.67 11.09 12.53
CA GLY A 12 -9.32 10.07 13.38
C GLY A 12 -8.46 9.55 14.54
N GLY A 13 -7.19 10.00 14.68
CA GLY A 13 -6.36 9.53 15.77
C GLY A 13 -4.85 9.58 15.50
N ARG A 14 -4.13 8.60 16.02
CA ARG A 14 -2.67 8.52 15.96
C ARG A 14 -2.25 7.08 15.64
N GLU A 15 -1.39 6.94 14.62
CA GLU A 15 -0.92 5.64 14.15
C GLU A 15 0.60 5.50 14.25
N ALA A 16 1.08 4.26 14.21
CA ALA A 16 2.49 3.95 14.21
C ALA A 16 3.12 4.14 12.82
N LEU A 17 4.40 4.46 12.81
CA LEU A 17 5.18 4.73 11.60
C LEU A 17 6.60 4.19 11.75
N LEU A 18 7.09 3.44 10.77
CA LEU A 18 8.51 3.14 10.65
C LEU A 18 9.18 4.15 9.70
N ARG A 19 10.24 4.80 10.18
CA ARG A 19 11.05 5.75 9.40
C ARG A 19 12.40 5.16 9.04
N PHE A 20 12.84 5.40 7.80
CA PHE A 20 14.10 4.95 7.24
C PHE A 20 14.83 6.12 6.58
N GLY A 21 16.14 6.04 6.52
CA GLY A 21 16.97 6.95 5.73
C GLY A 21 17.15 8.35 6.35
N PRO A 22 17.54 9.32 5.50
CA PRO A 22 17.89 10.67 5.93
C PRO A 22 16.67 11.52 6.28
N ASP A 23 16.90 12.57 7.05
CA ASP A 23 15.88 13.55 7.43
C ASP A 23 15.71 14.68 6.38
N THR A 24 16.42 14.59 5.24
CA THR A 24 16.34 15.56 4.12
C THR A 24 16.17 14.84 2.78
N GLY A 25 15.82 15.58 1.73
CA GLY A 25 15.62 15.03 0.38
C GLY A 25 14.26 14.36 0.19
N PRO A 26 14.08 13.61 -0.91
CA PRO A 26 12.81 12.98 -1.26
C PRO A 26 12.39 11.91 -0.24
N VAL A 27 11.07 11.73 -0.10
CA VAL A 27 10.47 10.78 0.83
C VAL A 27 9.57 9.82 0.07
N VAL A 28 9.81 8.53 0.22
CA VAL A 28 8.89 7.47 -0.22
C VAL A 28 7.92 7.15 0.92
N ILE A 29 6.62 7.25 0.66
CA ILE A 29 5.58 6.71 1.53
C ILE A 29 5.15 5.37 0.92
N LEU A 30 5.54 4.26 1.56
CA LEU A 30 5.23 2.92 1.08
C LEU A 30 3.94 2.43 1.73
N VAL A 31 2.98 2.06 0.89
CA VAL A 31 1.67 1.54 1.29
C VAL A 31 1.62 0.05 0.98
N LEU A 32 1.47 -0.74 2.03
CA LEU A 32 1.32 -2.20 1.92
C LEU A 32 0.01 -2.55 1.21
N PRO A 33 -0.08 -3.76 0.64
CA PRO A 33 -1.38 -4.33 0.29
C PRO A 33 -2.29 -4.32 1.51
N LEU A 34 -3.60 -4.33 1.28
CA LEU A 34 -4.58 -4.34 2.35
C LEU A 34 -4.80 -5.76 2.89
N PHE A 35 -5.23 -5.83 4.14
CA PHE A 35 -5.68 -7.04 4.82
C PHE A 35 -4.56 -8.10 4.96
N GLU A 36 -4.86 -9.36 4.68
CA GLU A 36 -3.92 -10.45 4.86
C GLU A 36 -2.62 -10.31 4.04
N GLU A 37 -2.70 -9.73 2.84
CA GLU A 37 -1.52 -9.52 1.99
C GLU A 37 -0.49 -8.57 2.65
N ALA A 38 -0.92 -7.67 3.56
CA ALA A 38 -0.02 -6.78 4.30
C ALA A 38 0.98 -7.58 5.12
N ASN A 39 0.53 -8.58 5.88
CA ASN A 39 1.38 -9.40 6.73
C ASN A 39 2.43 -10.17 5.92
N ARG A 40 2.05 -10.65 4.74
CA ARG A 40 2.94 -11.41 3.84
C ARG A 40 4.04 -10.56 3.20
N THR A 41 3.81 -9.27 3.05
CA THR A 41 4.69 -8.37 2.31
C THR A 41 5.46 -7.38 3.20
N ARG A 42 5.14 -7.27 4.50
CA ARG A 42 5.75 -6.31 5.41
C ARG A 42 7.27 -6.47 5.52
N THR A 43 7.77 -7.70 5.64
CA THR A 43 9.22 -7.97 5.71
C THR A 43 9.93 -7.49 4.45
N PHE A 44 9.37 -7.78 3.29
CA PHE A 44 9.89 -7.31 1.99
C PHE A 44 9.88 -5.78 1.90
N ALA A 45 8.78 -5.12 2.30
CA ALA A 45 8.67 -3.66 2.29
C ALA A 45 9.74 -2.99 3.18
N VAL A 46 9.99 -3.55 4.37
CA VAL A 46 11.08 -3.11 5.25
C VAL A 46 12.44 -3.28 4.57
N GLY A 47 12.68 -4.40 3.89
CA GLY A 47 13.88 -4.67 3.11
C GLY A 47 14.07 -3.65 1.97
N LEU A 48 13.01 -3.34 1.24
CA LEU A 48 13.00 -2.35 0.16
C LEU A 48 13.31 -0.94 0.68
N LEU A 49 12.67 -0.51 1.77
CA LEU A 49 12.91 0.82 2.35
C LEU A 49 14.32 0.99 2.93
N ARG A 50 14.92 -0.07 3.46
CA ARG A 50 16.33 -0.04 3.86
C ARG A 50 17.27 0.21 2.67
N ARG A 51 17.01 -0.41 1.52
CA ARG A 51 17.79 -0.22 0.29
C ARG A 51 17.60 1.17 -0.31
N LEU A 52 16.41 1.73 -0.23
CA LEU A 52 16.15 3.12 -0.61
C LEU A 52 16.92 4.09 0.32
N ALA A 53 16.95 3.81 1.63
CA ALA A 53 17.72 4.59 2.59
C ALA A 53 19.23 4.58 2.30
N GLU A 54 19.78 3.46 1.83
CA GLU A 54 21.18 3.33 1.38
C GLU A 54 21.48 4.16 0.12
N ARG A 55 20.44 4.47 -0.68
CA ARG A 55 20.49 5.36 -1.86
C ARG A 55 20.16 6.83 -1.53
N GLY A 56 20.07 7.17 -0.24
CA GLY A 56 19.79 8.53 0.21
C GLY A 56 18.33 8.97 0.10
N ILE A 57 17.40 8.02 -0.13
CA ILE A 57 15.98 8.27 -0.20
C ILE A 57 15.35 7.87 1.13
N ALA A 58 14.67 8.81 1.79
CA ALA A 58 13.95 8.49 3.02
C ALA A 58 12.71 7.63 2.73
N GLY A 59 12.35 6.78 3.69
CA GLY A 59 11.18 5.92 3.59
C GLY A 59 10.30 6.01 4.82
N LEU A 60 8.99 6.03 4.59
CA LEU A 60 7.95 5.95 5.60
C LEU A 60 7.11 4.71 5.33
N LEU A 61 6.92 3.89 6.34
CA LEU A 61 6.00 2.75 6.31
C LEU A 61 4.95 2.95 7.41
N PRO A 62 3.82 3.58 7.09
CA PRO A 62 2.75 3.79 8.06
C PRO A 62 1.95 2.51 8.31
N ASP A 63 1.48 2.33 9.52
CA ASP A 63 0.30 1.55 9.76
C ASP A 63 -0.91 2.42 9.41
N VAL A 64 -1.88 1.86 8.70
CA VAL A 64 -3.12 2.55 8.36
C VAL A 64 -4.23 2.15 9.33
N PRO A 65 -5.27 2.98 9.54
CA PRO A 65 -6.37 2.64 10.43
C PRO A 65 -6.92 1.24 10.18
N GLY A 66 -7.08 0.47 11.24
CA GLY A 66 -7.56 -0.91 11.19
C GLY A 66 -6.53 -1.96 10.78
N GLN A 67 -5.28 -1.58 10.53
CA GLN A 67 -4.23 -2.53 10.14
C GLN A 67 -2.92 -2.32 10.93
N GLY A 68 -2.09 -3.36 11.00
CA GLY A 68 -0.83 -3.31 11.73
C GLY A 68 -1.06 -3.14 13.22
N GLU A 69 -0.45 -2.10 13.81
CA GLU A 69 -0.57 -1.76 15.23
C GLU A 69 -1.67 -0.71 15.49
N SER A 70 -2.55 -0.45 14.52
CA SER A 70 -3.66 0.49 14.68
C SER A 70 -4.60 0.03 15.79
N VAL A 71 -5.05 0.99 16.62
CA VAL A 71 -6.06 0.75 17.65
C VAL A 71 -7.49 1.01 17.15
N VAL A 72 -7.64 1.47 15.92
CA VAL A 72 -8.94 1.64 15.27
C VAL A 72 -9.46 0.28 14.83
N PRO A 73 -10.69 -0.12 15.21
CA PRO A 73 -11.27 -1.36 14.70
C PRO A 73 -11.42 -1.33 13.18
N LEU A 74 -11.03 -2.41 12.51
CA LEU A 74 -11.06 -2.46 11.03
C LEU A 74 -12.48 -2.33 10.49
N GLU A 75 -13.46 -2.88 11.19
CA GLU A 75 -14.89 -2.78 10.84
C GLU A 75 -15.44 -1.36 10.88
N ASP A 76 -14.80 -0.43 11.60
CA ASP A 76 -15.17 0.98 11.65
C ASP A 76 -14.51 1.80 10.54
N CYS A 77 -13.58 1.19 9.78
CA CYS A 77 -12.85 1.86 8.73
C CYS A 77 -13.62 1.92 7.41
N THR A 78 -13.20 2.87 6.58
CA THR A 78 -13.52 2.96 5.15
C THR A 78 -12.24 3.20 4.35
N ARG A 79 -12.28 3.00 3.03
CA ARG A 79 -11.13 3.38 2.18
C ARG A 79 -10.73 4.85 2.36
N PHE A 80 -11.71 5.72 2.63
CA PHE A 80 -11.45 7.15 2.82
C PHE A 80 -10.59 7.40 4.07
N CYS A 81 -10.99 6.89 5.25
CA CYS A 81 -10.20 7.11 6.47
C CYS A 81 -8.79 6.48 6.37
N MET A 82 -8.65 5.36 5.65
CA MET A 82 -7.33 4.78 5.38
C MET A 82 -6.47 5.68 4.46
N ALA A 83 -7.09 6.41 3.54
CA ALA A 83 -6.39 7.31 2.62
C ALA A 83 -5.99 8.65 3.27
N GLU A 84 -6.76 9.16 4.25
CA GLU A 84 -6.44 10.40 4.99
C GLU A 84 -5.06 10.35 5.66
N VAL A 85 -4.60 9.16 6.01
CA VAL A 85 -3.27 8.90 6.56
C VAL A 85 -2.15 9.33 5.60
N LEU A 86 -2.32 9.04 4.31
CA LEU A 86 -1.32 9.42 3.31
C LEU A 86 -1.32 10.93 3.10
N GLU A 87 -2.49 11.57 3.17
CA GLU A 87 -2.62 13.02 3.12
C GLU A 87 -1.90 13.65 4.32
N ALA A 88 -2.19 13.23 5.54
CA ALA A 88 -1.55 13.74 6.75
C ALA A 88 -0.02 13.59 6.74
N LEU A 89 0.49 12.44 6.29
CA LEU A 89 1.93 12.22 6.16
C LEU A 89 2.56 13.07 5.05
N THR A 90 1.84 13.25 3.95
CA THR A 90 2.30 14.09 2.83
C THR A 90 2.38 15.54 3.26
N ASP A 91 1.35 16.06 3.91
CA ASP A 91 1.32 17.43 4.43
C ASP A 91 2.46 17.67 5.43
N ARG A 92 2.67 16.75 6.37
CA ARG A 92 3.81 16.80 7.29
C ARG A 92 5.16 16.90 6.54
N CYS A 93 5.35 16.09 5.50
CA CYS A 93 6.57 16.13 4.71
C CYS A 93 6.71 17.45 3.92
N LEU A 94 5.61 17.97 3.38
CA LEU A 94 5.58 19.25 2.66
C LEU A 94 5.91 20.42 3.60
N ASP A 95 5.40 20.41 4.82
CA ASP A 95 5.73 21.37 5.86
C ASP A 95 7.23 21.34 6.24
N GLU A 96 7.85 20.15 6.15
CA GLU A 96 9.30 19.96 6.30
C GLU A 96 10.09 20.38 5.02
N GLY A 97 9.42 20.89 3.97
CA GLY A 97 10.02 21.26 2.69
C GLY A 97 10.46 20.08 1.83
N ARG A 98 9.84 18.91 2.00
CA ARG A 98 10.22 17.65 1.33
C ARG A 98 9.17 17.21 0.33
N ARG A 99 9.61 16.69 -0.81
CA ARG A 99 8.74 16.06 -1.81
C ARG A 99 8.43 14.62 -1.44
N THR A 100 7.18 14.20 -1.60
CA THR A 100 6.74 12.83 -1.33
C THR A 100 6.44 12.08 -2.63
N TYR A 101 6.74 10.78 -2.60
CA TYR A 101 6.47 9.81 -3.66
C TYR A 101 5.72 8.62 -3.06
N ALA A 102 4.52 8.34 -3.55
CA ALA A 102 3.80 7.15 -3.11
C ALA A 102 4.37 5.89 -3.78
N VAL A 103 4.63 4.86 -2.99
CA VAL A 103 4.95 3.52 -3.47
C VAL A 103 3.84 2.57 -3.03
N GLY A 104 2.88 2.31 -3.90
CA GLY A 104 1.73 1.46 -3.60
C GLY A 104 1.94 0.02 -4.06
N MET A 105 1.80 -0.93 -3.15
CA MET A 105 1.85 -2.36 -3.48
C MET A 105 0.42 -2.92 -3.59
N ARG A 106 0.08 -3.58 -4.70
CA ARG A 106 -1.21 -4.23 -4.90
C ARG A 106 -2.39 -3.28 -4.62
N SER A 107 -3.28 -3.67 -3.69
CA SER A 107 -4.41 -2.86 -3.23
C SER A 107 -3.99 -1.63 -2.41
N GLY A 108 -2.75 -1.55 -1.90
CA GLY A 108 -2.22 -0.33 -1.29
C GLY A 108 -2.22 0.86 -2.24
N ALA A 109 -2.10 0.63 -3.57
CA ALA A 109 -2.24 1.66 -4.58
C ALA A 109 -3.64 2.29 -4.67
N LEU A 110 -4.63 1.76 -3.95
CA LEU A 110 -5.97 2.34 -3.88
C LEU A 110 -6.10 3.46 -2.86
N LEU A 111 -5.10 3.67 -2.01
CA LEU A 111 -5.16 4.65 -0.92
C LEU A 111 -4.50 6.00 -1.27
N ASP A 112 -3.71 6.09 -2.33
CA ASP A 112 -2.90 7.28 -2.65
C ASP A 112 -3.64 8.35 -3.48
N TYR A 113 -4.96 8.32 -3.54
CA TYR A 113 -5.76 9.16 -4.42
C TYR A 113 -6.05 10.57 -3.88
N CYS A 114 -5.95 10.81 -2.57
CA CYS A 114 -6.22 12.09 -1.93
C CYS A 114 -4.95 12.96 -1.79
N ALA A 115 -3.80 12.34 -1.51
CA ALA A 115 -2.58 13.05 -1.17
C ALA A 115 -1.85 13.66 -2.38
N LEU A 116 -1.23 14.83 -2.17
CA LEU A 116 -0.49 15.60 -3.18
C LEU A 116 0.94 15.08 -3.37
N HIS A 117 1.09 13.83 -3.80
CA HIS A 117 2.39 13.28 -4.09
C HIS A 117 3.00 13.85 -5.37
N SER A 118 4.33 14.05 -5.37
CA SER A 118 5.10 14.44 -6.57
C SER A 118 5.13 13.37 -7.65
N GLY A 119 4.84 12.12 -7.28
CA GLY A 119 4.72 11.01 -8.22
C GLY A 119 4.26 9.73 -7.52
N ARG A 120 3.87 8.73 -8.33
CA ARG A 120 3.34 7.44 -7.87
C ARG A 120 4.04 6.28 -8.58
N TRP A 121 4.55 5.35 -7.79
CA TRP A 121 5.15 4.12 -8.27
C TRP A 121 4.35 2.93 -7.73
N HIS A 122 3.87 2.06 -8.60
CA HIS A 122 2.98 0.97 -8.21
C HIS A 122 3.58 -0.40 -8.55
N LEU A 123 3.63 -1.29 -7.55
CA LEU A 123 3.97 -2.71 -7.75
C LEU A 123 2.69 -3.54 -7.90
N ALA A 124 2.48 -4.11 -9.09
CA ALA A 124 1.35 -4.97 -9.42
C ALA A 124 0.01 -4.39 -8.93
N PRO A 125 -0.31 -3.12 -9.24
CA PRO A 125 -1.49 -2.46 -8.72
C PRO A 125 -2.76 -3.22 -9.06
N GLN A 126 -3.70 -3.22 -8.12
CA GLN A 126 -4.99 -3.89 -8.19
C GLN A 126 -6.10 -2.86 -8.06
N ASP A 127 -7.14 -2.95 -8.86
CA ASP A 127 -8.35 -2.17 -8.68
C ASP A 127 -9.27 -2.78 -7.61
N GLY A 128 -10.25 -2.01 -7.17
CA GLY A 128 -11.17 -2.43 -6.12
C GLY A 128 -12.01 -3.64 -6.52
N GLU A 129 -12.40 -3.74 -7.79
CA GLU A 129 -13.15 -4.88 -8.31
C GLU A 129 -12.34 -6.19 -8.20
N SER A 130 -11.06 -6.13 -8.50
CA SER A 130 -10.14 -7.27 -8.36
C SER A 130 -9.88 -7.61 -6.90
N LEU A 131 -9.73 -6.59 -6.02
CA LEU A 131 -9.63 -6.79 -4.57
C LEU A 131 -10.86 -7.51 -4.02
N LEU A 132 -12.06 -7.01 -4.33
CA LEU A 132 -13.32 -7.60 -3.86
C LEU A 132 -13.55 -9.01 -4.39
N ARG A 133 -13.09 -9.31 -5.61
CA ARG A 133 -13.12 -10.67 -6.18
C ARG A 133 -12.18 -11.62 -5.43
N ASP A 134 -10.98 -11.15 -5.06
CA ASP A 134 -10.03 -11.93 -4.29
C ASP A 134 -10.55 -12.18 -2.86
N LEU A 135 -11.11 -11.17 -2.21
CA LEU A 135 -11.76 -11.32 -0.90
C LEU A 135 -12.93 -12.29 -0.94
N HIS A 136 -13.81 -12.18 -1.94
CA HIS A 136 -14.94 -13.10 -2.11
C HIS A 136 -14.45 -14.54 -2.31
N ARG A 137 -13.41 -14.78 -3.11
CA ARG A 137 -12.82 -16.11 -3.29
C ARG A 137 -12.28 -16.68 -1.97
N THR A 138 -11.62 -15.86 -1.17
CA THR A 138 -11.11 -16.27 0.15
C THR A 138 -12.25 -16.57 1.12
N TRP A 139 -13.29 -15.74 1.14
CA TRP A 139 -14.49 -15.92 1.95
C TRP A 139 -15.23 -17.21 1.59
N ARG A 140 -15.37 -17.52 0.29
CA ARG A 140 -15.95 -18.77 -0.20
C ARG A 140 -15.11 -19.99 0.19
N ALA A 141 -13.79 -19.89 0.09
CA ALA A 141 -12.88 -20.96 0.46
C ALA A 141 -12.92 -21.31 1.96
N ALA A 142 -13.34 -20.38 2.81
CA ALA A 142 -13.59 -20.61 4.25
C ALA A 142 -14.92 -21.33 4.54
N GLY A 143 -15.69 -21.72 3.52
CA GLY A 143 -16.95 -22.47 3.67
C GLY A 143 -18.21 -21.62 3.73
N ASN A 144 -18.10 -20.31 3.48
CA ASN A 144 -19.27 -19.43 3.45
C ASN A 144 -20.06 -19.61 2.16
N ASP A 145 -21.40 -19.53 2.26
CA ASP A 145 -22.31 -19.58 1.14
C ASP A 145 -22.86 -18.19 0.82
N GLY A 146 -22.84 -17.85 -0.46
CA GLY A 146 -23.32 -16.56 -0.94
C GLY A 146 -22.54 -16.03 -2.13
N ASP A 147 -23.12 -15.14 -2.88
CA ASP A 147 -22.45 -14.41 -3.94
C ASP A 147 -21.70 -13.18 -3.38
N ARG A 148 -21.01 -12.46 -4.25
CA ARG A 148 -20.27 -11.26 -3.86
C ARG A 148 -21.20 -10.13 -3.37
N GLN A 149 -22.44 -10.05 -3.87
CA GLN A 149 -23.40 -9.06 -3.40
C GLN A 149 -23.82 -9.34 -1.97
N ALA A 150 -24.08 -10.59 -1.63
CA ALA A 150 -24.38 -10.99 -0.26
C ALA A 150 -23.23 -10.64 0.71
N MET A 151 -21.97 -10.87 0.31
CA MET A 151 -20.79 -10.48 1.08
C MET A 151 -20.70 -8.95 1.27
N MET A 152 -20.95 -8.17 0.22
CA MET A 152 -20.73 -6.72 0.22
C MET A 152 -21.86 -5.90 0.81
N TYR A 153 -23.11 -6.34 0.62
CA TYR A 153 -24.31 -5.58 0.95
C TYR A 153 -25.16 -6.27 2.02
N GLY A 154 -24.69 -7.36 2.60
CA GLY A 154 -25.30 -7.96 3.79
C GLY A 154 -25.35 -6.96 4.95
N ALA A 155 -26.14 -7.25 5.96
CA ALA A 155 -26.26 -6.40 7.15
C ALA A 155 -25.12 -6.62 8.15
N ASP A 156 -24.40 -7.74 8.03
CA ASP A 156 -23.44 -8.19 9.01
C ASP A 156 -21.99 -7.94 8.59
N ILE A 157 -21.12 -7.78 9.58
CA ILE A 157 -19.66 -7.80 9.41
C ILE A 157 -19.28 -9.21 8.98
N VAL A 158 -18.43 -9.32 7.97
CA VAL A 158 -17.91 -10.60 7.49
C VAL A 158 -16.46 -10.80 7.92
N GLU A 159 -16.12 -11.98 8.37
CA GLU A 159 -14.74 -12.35 8.65
C GLU A 159 -14.10 -12.97 7.39
N ILE A 160 -12.99 -12.40 6.93
CA ILE A 160 -12.22 -12.89 5.79
C ILE A 160 -10.75 -12.99 6.19
N ALA A 161 -10.23 -14.20 6.27
CA ALA A 161 -8.84 -14.48 6.66
C ALA A 161 -8.41 -13.73 7.95
N GLY A 162 -9.27 -13.76 8.97
CA GLY A 162 -9.03 -13.12 10.27
C GLY A 162 -9.28 -11.60 10.30
N ASN A 163 -9.75 -11.01 9.21
CA ASN A 163 -10.11 -9.59 9.14
C ASN A 163 -11.63 -9.44 9.24
N LEU A 164 -12.10 -8.58 10.14
CA LEU A 164 -13.50 -8.20 10.26
C LEU A 164 -13.81 -7.04 9.33
N LEU A 165 -14.58 -7.29 8.27
CA LEU A 165 -14.85 -6.32 7.21
C LEU A 165 -16.32 -5.93 7.22
N SER A 166 -16.60 -4.65 7.43
CA SER A 166 -17.96 -4.13 7.36
C SER A 166 -18.44 -3.93 5.91
N PRO A 167 -19.76 -3.96 5.67
CA PRO A 167 -20.32 -3.60 4.37
C PRO A 167 -19.87 -2.22 3.88
N ASN A 168 -19.73 -1.24 4.79
CA ASN A 168 -19.24 0.10 4.45
C ASN A 168 -17.80 0.07 3.94
N LEU A 169 -16.92 -0.68 4.58
CA LEU A 169 -15.54 -0.84 4.14
C LEU A 169 -15.48 -1.53 2.78
N LEU A 170 -16.19 -2.65 2.61
CA LEU A 170 -16.20 -3.40 1.34
C LEU A 170 -16.74 -2.56 0.18
N THR A 171 -17.88 -1.89 0.37
CA THR A 171 -18.48 -1.06 -0.67
C THR A 171 -17.65 0.17 -1.03
N SER A 172 -16.85 0.71 -0.09
CA SER A 172 -15.96 1.83 -0.33
C SER A 172 -14.87 1.51 -1.37
N PHE A 173 -14.62 0.23 -1.66
CA PHE A 173 -13.68 -0.20 -2.70
C PHE A 173 -14.32 -0.47 -4.07
N SER A 174 -15.66 -0.52 -4.20
CA SER A 174 -16.33 -1.02 -5.42
C SER A 174 -15.95 -0.30 -6.70
N ALA A 175 -15.74 1.02 -6.65
CA ALA A 175 -15.30 1.83 -7.79
C ALA A 175 -13.85 2.34 -7.65
N ALA A 176 -13.08 1.78 -6.71
CA ALA A 176 -11.72 2.22 -6.46
C ALA A 176 -10.77 1.79 -7.58
N ALA A 177 -9.96 2.72 -8.05
CA ALA A 177 -8.88 2.45 -8.99
C ALA A 177 -7.58 3.10 -8.51
N PRO A 178 -6.41 2.55 -8.85
CA PRO A 178 -5.14 3.23 -8.63
C PRO A 178 -5.15 4.58 -9.33
N PHE A 179 -4.58 5.59 -8.65
CA PHE A 179 -4.55 6.95 -9.19
C PHE A 179 -3.82 6.98 -10.55
N ASP A 180 -4.47 7.58 -11.54
CA ASP A 180 -3.95 7.74 -12.89
C ASP A 180 -4.53 9.03 -13.50
N GLN A 181 -3.88 10.17 -13.21
CA GLN A 181 -4.29 11.45 -13.76
C GLN A 181 -3.17 12.09 -14.57
N PRO A 182 -3.50 12.72 -15.73
CA PRO A 182 -2.53 13.45 -16.53
C PRO A 182 -1.79 14.51 -15.72
N GLY A 183 -0.48 14.63 -15.94
CA GLY A 183 0.37 15.63 -15.28
C GLY A 183 1.01 15.18 -13.96
N THR A 184 0.63 14.04 -13.42
CA THR A 184 1.33 13.45 -12.27
C THR A 184 2.18 12.27 -12.73
N PRO A 185 3.52 12.29 -12.52
CA PRO A 185 4.38 11.17 -12.85
C PRO A 185 3.88 9.87 -12.22
N ARG A 186 3.71 8.85 -13.04
CA ARG A 186 3.31 7.52 -12.60
C ARG A 186 4.17 6.46 -13.26
N ARG A 187 4.52 5.42 -12.50
CA ARG A 187 5.23 4.25 -12.99
C ARG A 187 4.60 2.98 -12.45
N VAL A 188 4.33 2.03 -13.33
CA VAL A 188 3.74 0.73 -12.98
C VAL A 188 4.76 -0.37 -13.27
N VAL A 189 5.07 -1.17 -12.25
CA VAL A 189 5.89 -2.38 -12.38
C VAL A 189 5.03 -3.60 -12.06
N ARG A 190 5.10 -4.63 -12.89
CA ARG A 190 4.38 -5.90 -12.70
C ARG A 190 5.32 -7.08 -12.74
N LEU A 191 4.88 -8.21 -12.19
CA LEU A 191 5.61 -9.46 -12.36
C LEU A 191 5.39 -10.00 -13.77
N SER A 192 6.37 -10.71 -14.32
CA SER A 192 6.28 -11.33 -15.67
C SER A 192 5.11 -12.31 -15.81
N SER A 193 4.61 -12.83 -14.69
CA SER A 193 3.42 -13.68 -14.65
C SER A 193 2.09 -12.92 -14.78
N ASP A 194 2.10 -11.57 -14.72
CA ASP A 194 0.94 -10.71 -14.90
C ASP A 194 1.02 -10.03 -16.28
N PRO A 195 0.16 -10.40 -17.25
CA PRO A 195 0.21 -9.88 -18.62
C PRO A 195 -0.38 -8.47 -18.78
N ALA A 196 -0.92 -7.87 -17.70
CA ALA A 196 -1.50 -6.55 -17.76
C ALA A 196 -0.46 -5.49 -18.13
N PRO A 197 -0.86 -4.37 -18.78
CA PRO A 197 0.07 -3.30 -19.17
C PRO A 197 0.86 -2.75 -17.99
N ALA A 198 2.15 -2.49 -18.22
CA ALA A 198 3.06 -1.90 -17.25
C ALA A 198 4.23 -1.22 -17.95
N ASP A 199 4.90 -0.29 -17.27
CA ASP A 199 6.14 0.33 -17.75
C ASP A 199 7.31 -0.64 -17.69
N ARG A 200 7.22 -1.64 -16.77
CA ARG A 200 8.23 -2.68 -16.61
C ARG A 200 7.62 -3.97 -16.11
N HIS A 201 8.07 -5.11 -16.66
CA HIS A 201 7.83 -6.42 -16.10
C HIS A 201 9.12 -6.97 -15.49
N VAL A 202 9.01 -7.62 -14.33
CA VAL A 202 10.12 -8.21 -13.58
C VAL A 202 9.86 -9.68 -13.28
N ASP A 203 10.89 -10.50 -13.37
CA ASP A 203 10.78 -11.93 -13.09
C ASP A 203 10.94 -12.17 -11.59
N ALA A 204 9.83 -12.48 -10.92
CA ALA A 204 9.79 -12.82 -9.49
C ALA A 204 8.51 -13.58 -9.16
N SER A 205 8.53 -14.28 -8.02
CA SER A 205 7.34 -14.94 -7.50
C SER A 205 6.48 -13.95 -6.67
N PRO A 206 5.15 -14.00 -6.80
CA PRO A 206 4.27 -13.08 -6.08
C PRO A 206 4.34 -13.31 -4.56
N LEU A 207 4.95 -12.37 -3.84
CA LEU A 207 5.13 -12.41 -2.37
C LEU A 207 3.80 -12.54 -1.63
N TRP A 208 2.79 -11.81 -2.09
CA TRP A 208 1.44 -11.79 -1.50
C TRP A 208 0.65 -13.10 -1.63
N ARG A 209 1.14 -14.07 -2.44
CA ARG A 209 0.54 -15.40 -2.61
C ARG A 209 1.28 -16.48 -1.83
N ARG A 210 2.39 -16.17 -1.18
CA ARG A 210 3.14 -17.15 -0.37
C ARG A 210 2.31 -17.55 0.84
N ALA A 211 2.45 -18.80 1.27
CA ALA A 211 1.77 -19.30 2.48
C ALA A 211 2.28 -18.60 3.75
N GLU A 212 3.57 -18.29 3.77
CA GLU A 212 4.23 -17.63 4.90
C GLU A 212 4.82 -16.27 4.49
N PRO A 213 4.91 -15.30 5.43
CA PRO A 213 5.65 -14.07 5.20
C PRO A 213 7.07 -14.38 4.74
N GLY A 214 7.53 -13.67 3.73
CA GLY A 214 8.84 -13.93 3.16
C GLY A 214 9.52 -12.67 2.67
N ASP A 215 10.82 -12.80 2.41
CA ASP A 215 11.64 -11.77 1.79
C ASP A 215 12.07 -12.23 0.39
N ASP A 216 12.45 -11.27 -0.44
CA ASP A 216 13.09 -11.46 -1.73
C ASP A 216 14.14 -10.35 -1.92
N PRO A 217 15.35 -10.58 -1.39
CA PRO A 217 16.39 -9.56 -1.41
C PRO A 217 16.80 -9.12 -2.82
N ALA A 218 16.75 -10.03 -3.80
CA ALA A 218 17.09 -9.71 -5.19
C ALA A 218 16.04 -8.82 -5.84
N LEU A 219 14.76 -9.14 -5.64
CA LEU A 219 13.66 -8.28 -6.08
C LEU A 219 13.69 -6.93 -5.38
N ALA A 220 13.93 -6.89 -4.07
CA ALA A 220 14.01 -5.64 -3.32
C ALA A 220 15.14 -4.73 -3.82
N GLU A 221 16.31 -5.28 -4.17
CA GLU A 221 17.42 -4.54 -4.76
C GLU A 221 17.04 -3.95 -6.12
N LEU A 222 16.50 -4.79 -7.01
CA LEU A 222 16.05 -4.40 -8.34
C LEU A 222 14.99 -3.28 -8.30
N LEU A 223 14.02 -3.39 -7.39
CA LEU A 223 12.97 -2.38 -7.25
C LEU A 223 13.48 -1.10 -6.58
N ALA A 224 14.44 -1.18 -5.66
CA ALA A 224 15.07 -0.01 -5.08
C ALA A 224 15.83 0.81 -6.14
N ASP A 225 16.54 0.15 -7.06
CA ASP A 225 17.20 0.81 -8.19
C ASP A 225 16.19 1.46 -9.13
N ASP A 226 15.11 0.75 -9.45
CA ASP A 226 14.05 1.26 -10.33
C ASP A 226 13.34 2.48 -9.73
N ILE A 227 12.98 2.44 -8.44
CA ILE A 227 12.34 3.55 -7.72
C ILE A 227 13.30 4.75 -7.63
N ALA A 228 14.57 4.52 -7.29
CA ALA A 228 15.57 5.58 -7.17
C ALA A 228 15.79 6.31 -8.50
N ALA A 229 15.97 5.54 -9.58
CA ALA A 229 16.13 6.10 -10.92
C ALA A 229 14.88 6.89 -11.38
N TRP A 230 13.69 6.38 -11.07
CA TRP A 230 12.45 7.06 -11.40
C TRP A 230 12.25 8.36 -10.60
N ILE A 231 12.55 8.36 -9.29
CA ILE A 231 12.51 9.58 -8.47
C ILE A 231 13.49 10.61 -9.02
N ALA A 232 14.72 10.22 -9.34
CA ALA A 232 15.70 11.13 -9.92
C ALA A 232 15.23 11.76 -11.23
N ALA A 233 14.50 11.01 -12.08
CA ALA A 233 13.90 11.54 -13.29
C ALA A 233 12.72 12.50 -13.02
N CYS A 234 11.97 12.31 -11.92
CA CYS A 234 10.90 13.24 -11.52
C CYS A 234 11.44 14.53 -10.89
N GLU A 235 12.67 14.52 -10.39
CA GLU A 235 13.33 15.67 -9.74
C GLU A 235 14.11 16.54 -10.76
N ALA A 236 14.40 16.00 -11.96
CA ALA A 236 15.14 16.70 -13.02
C ALA A 236 14.29 17.72 -13.78
#